data_6740b10ce00c872d731bd74da0e08ae0
#
_entry.id   6740b10ce00c872d731bd74da0e08ae0
#
_cell.length_a   1.000
_cell.length_b   1.000
_cell.length_c   1.000
_cell.angle_alpha   90.00
_cell.angle_beta   90.00
_cell.angle_gamma   90.00
#
_symmetry.space_group_name_H-M   'P 1'
#
loop_
_entity.id
_entity.type
_entity.pdbx_description
1 polymer ?
#
loop_
_entity_poly.entity_id
_entity_poly.type
_entity_poly.pdbx_seq_one_letter_code
_entity_poly.pdbx_strand_id
1 'polypeptide(L)'
;MSNLFRFQLINRRDRLGLTLQGWLFGLMLVSVVTWGLISHIHGFFALTQPIADADLLVVEGWVSDSNAQDAIQEFKSHPYQAIVTTGTRLPRGYYLSEYKSFAELSRASLIKMGIPKDQIIAIPAAGVPRDRSYRSAVALSQWIRLQGPNSPVVYRSANLFSESVHARRSWMLFKRALGSQLDLGVISVPSTDYDADRWWTQSEGFKRVLFETIGWVYVQVFNQVE
;
A
#
# COMPACT_ATOMS: atom_id res chain seq x y z
N MET A 1 -41.69 28.66 36.08
CA MET A 1 -40.48 29.48 35.76
C MET A 1 -39.45 28.53 35.15
N SER A 2 -39.44 28.45 33.85
CA SER A 2 -38.56 27.55 33.09
C SER A 2 -37.29 28.31 32.70
N ASN A 3 -36.18 28.07 33.44
CA ASN A 3 -34.87 28.49 33.00
C ASN A 3 -34.42 27.59 31.82
N LEU A 4 -34.74 28.02 30.62
CA LEU A 4 -34.12 27.48 29.41
C LEU A 4 -32.61 27.77 29.46
N PHE A 5 -31.81 26.72 29.62
CA PHE A 5 -30.36 26.79 29.48
C PHE A 5 -30.03 27.38 28.09
N ARG A 6 -29.66 28.66 28.04
CA ARG A 6 -29.13 29.28 26.81
C ARG A 6 -27.72 28.74 26.56
N PHE A 7 -27.61 27.88 25.59
CA PHE A 7 -26.31 27.37 25.11
C PHE A 7 -25.59 28.53 24.40
N GLN A 8 -24.58 29.11 25.02
CA GLN A 8 -23.76 30.19 24.45
C GLN A 8 -22.34 29.70 24.20
N LEU A 9 -21.97 29.59 22.93
CA LEU A 9 -20.61 29.17 22.51
C LEU A 9 -19.58 30.32 22.57
N ILE A 10 -20.02 31.57 22.39
CA ILE A 10 -19.12 32.75 22.26
C ILE A 10 -19.59 33.83 23.21
N ASN A 11 -18.67 34.46 23.94
CA ASN A 11 -18.92 35.62 24.78
C ASN A 11 -18.43 36.92 24.07
N ARG A 12 -19.31 37.94 23.92
CA ARG A 12 -18.99 39.24 23.39
C ARG A 12 -18.62 40.23 24.49
N ARG A 13 -17.54 40.02 25.19
CA ARG A 13 -16.93 41.06 26.04
C ARG A 13 -15.59 41.48 25.45
N ASP A 14 -15.47 42.71 24.96
CA ASP A 14 -14.28 43.42 24.45
C ASP A 14 -13.20 42.60 23.67
N ARG A 15 -13.24 41.29 23.75
CA ARG A 15 -12.52 40.32 22.93
C ARG A 15 -13.43 39.14 22.68
N LEU A 16 -13.45 38.70 21.41
CA LEU A 16 -14.11 37.42 21.03
C LEU A 16 -13.40 36.28 21.75
N GLY A 17 -13.99 35.75 22.83
CA GLY A 17 -13.48 34.64 23.59
C GLY A 17 -14.51 33.49 23.63
N LEU A 18 -14.04 32.27 23.60
CA LEU A 18 -14.91 31.10 23.83
C LEU A 18 -15.36 31.03 25.28
N THR A 19 -16.63 30.75 25.51
CA THR A 19 -17.15 30.40 26.84
C THR A 19 -16.64 29.03 27.27
N LEU A 20 -16.76 28.67 28.56
CA LEU A 20 -16.45 27.32 29.01
C LEU A 20 -17.21 26.26 28.21
N GLN A 21 -18.49 26.50 27.90
CA GLN A 21 -19.31 25.63 27.06
C GLN A 21 -18.77 25.52 25.64
N GLY A 22 -18.28 26.64 25.07
CA GLY A 22 -17.62 26.66 23.76
C GLY A 22 -16.32 25.83 23.72
N TRP A 23 -15.50 25.91 24.78
CA TRP A 23 -14.31 25.09 24.92
C TRP A 23 -14.63 23.60 25.07
N LEU A 24 -15.61 23.23 25.90
CA LEU A 24 -16.04 21.84 26.05
C LEU A 24 -16.61 21.26 24.76
N PHE A 25 -17.42 22.04 24.04
CA PHE A 25 -17.94 21.61 22.73
C PHE A 25 -16.82 21.43 21.71
N GLY A 26 -15.89 22.37 21.66
CA GLY A 26 -14.72 22.29 20.79
C GLY A 26 -13.85 21.05 21.09
N LEU A 27 -13.60 20.78 22.37
CA LEU A 27 -12.85 19.60 22.80
C LEU A 27 -13.57 18.30 22.42
N MET A 28 -14.88 18.23 22.64
CA MET A 28 -15.70 17.08 22.26
C MET A 28 -15.65 16.85 20.75
N LEU A 29 -15.80 17.91 19.95
CA LEU A 29 -15.73 17.82 18.49
C LEU A 29 -14.36 17.32 18.02
N VAL A 30 -13.28 17.87 18.53
CA VAL A 30 -11.92 17.41 18.23
C VAL A 30 -11.74 15.95 18.61
N SER A 31 -12.23 15.54 19.79
CA SER A 31 -12.13 14.15 20.22
C SER A 31 -12.87 13.18 19.28
N VAL A 32 -14.09 13.54 18.88
CA VAL A 32 -14.90 12.73 17.94
C VAL A 32 -14.22 12.63 16.58
N VAL A 33 -13.72 13.76 16.05
CA VAL A 33 -13.01 13.77 14.75
C VAL A 33 -11.72 12.95 14.83
N THR A 34 -10.94 13.13 15.90
CA THR A 34 -9.70 12.36 16.11
C THR A 34 -9.98 10.87 16.22
N TRP A 35 -10.99 10.48 16.97
CA TRP A 35 -11.41 9.09 17.08
C TRP A 35 -11.86 8.52 15.73
N GLY A 36 -12.66 9.28 14.98
CA GLY A 36 -13.07 8.88 13.62
C GLY A 36 -11.88 8.68 12.68
N LEU A 37 -10.90 9.60 12.71
CA LEU A 37 -9.67 9.46 11.92
C LEU A 37 -8.87 8.23 12.33
N ILE A 38 -8.64 8.03 13.62
CA ILE A 38 -7.89 6.87 14.12
C ILE A 38 -8.57 5.56 13.71
N SER A 39 -9.90 5.47 13.82
CA SER A 39 -10.66 4.26 13.52
C SER A 39 -10.68 3.89 12.04
N HIS A 40 -10.57 4.86 11.13
CA HIS A 40 -10.75 4.63 9.69
C HIS A 40 -9.47 4.75 8.85
N ILE A 41 -8.44 5.43 9.35
CA ILE A 41 -7.24 5.73 8.55
C ILE A 41 -6.47 4.46 8.13
N HIS A 42 -6.41 3.44 8.99
CA HIS A 42 -5.77 2.17 8.67
C HIS A 42 -6.47 1.50 7.48
N GLY A 43 -7.79 1.31 7.56
CA GLY A 43 -8.58 0.72 6.46
C GLY A 43 -8.55 1.56 5.17
N PHE A 44 -8.44 2.89 5.30
CA PHE A 44 -8.23 3.74 4.14
C PHE A 44 -6.94 3.39 3.40
N PHE A 45 -5.84 3.15 4.11
CA PHE A 45 -4.55 2.81 3.50
C PHE A 45 -4.42 1.33 3.13
N ALA A 46 -4.97 0.42 3.92
CA ALA A 46 -5.00 -1.02 3.66
C ALA A 46 -6.09 -1.38 2.63
N LEU A 47 -5.99 -0.78 1.45
CA LEU A 47 -6.97 -0.91 0.37
C LEU A 47 -6.95 -2.30 -0.25
N THR A 48 -8.12 -2.95 -0.33
CA THR A 48 -8.33 -4.19 -1.09
C THR A 48 -9.45 -3.98 -2.09
N GLN A 49 -9.11 -4.00 -3.37
CA GLN A 49 -10.01 -3.89 -4.53
C GLN A 49 -9.45 -4.76 -5.67
N PRO A 50 -9.55 -6.09 -5.58
CA PRO A 50 -9.03 -6.98 -6.60
C PRO A 50 -9.89 -6.98 -7.86
N ILE A 51 -9.27 -7.34 -8.99
CA ILE A 51 -9.94 -7.75 -10.22
C ILE A 51 -10.13 -9.27 -10.14
N ALA A 52 -11.35 -9.76 -10.27
CA ALA A 52 -11.70 -11.17 -10.04
C ALA A 52 -10.91 -12.15 -10.92
N ASP A 53 -10.80 -11.85 -12.22
CA ASP A 53 -10.14 -12.72 -13.21
C ASP A 53 -8.89 -12.01 -13.78
N ALA A 54 -8.04 -11.50 -12.88
CA ALA A 54 -6.80 -10.85 -13.28
C ALA A 54 -5.80 -11.86 -13.87
N ASP A 55 -5.08 -11.43 -14.92
CA ASP A 55 -4.06 -12.26 -15.59
C ASP A 55 -2.82 -12.47 -14.72
N LEU A 56 -2.41 -11.48 -13.96
CA LEU A 56 -1.17 -11.50 -13.19
C LEU A 56 -1.42 -11.24 -11.70
N LEU A 57 -0.69 -11.94 -10.85
CA LEU A 57 -0.49 -11.57 -9.45
C LEU A 57 0.86 -10.89 -9.30
N VAL A 58 0.89 -9.59 -9.06
CA VAL A 58 2.11 -8.79 -8.88
C VAL A 58 2.44 -8.68 -7.41
N VAL A 59 3.47 -9.37 -6.95
CA VAL A 59 3.89 -9.40 -5.54
C VAL A 59 5.05 -8.42 -5.33
N GLU A 60 4.90 -7.50 -4.38
CA GLU A 60 6.01 -6.65 -3.95
C GLU A 60 7.04 -7.50 -3.19
N GLY A 61 8.25 -7.59 -3.71
CA GLY A 61 9.27 -8.55 -3.26
C GLY A 61 9.83 -8.32 -1.84
N TRP A 62 9.41 -7.25 -1.18
CA TRP A 62 9.79 -6.93 0.21
C TRP A 62 8.77 -7.46 1.25
N VAL A 63 7.65 -8.04 0.80
CA VAL A 63 6.68 -8.67 1.72
C VAL A 63 7.32 -9.80 2.52
N SER A 64 6.83 -10.01 3.74
CA SER A 64 7.37 -11.04 4.63
C SER A 64 7.13 -12.47 4.11
N ASP A 65 7.89 -13.44 4.61
CA ASP A 65 7.71 -14.84 4.22
C ASP A 65 6.33 -15.40 4.60
N SER A 66 5.71 -14.90 5.68
CA SER A 66 4.32 -15.24 6.03
C SER A 66 3.34 -14.72 4.97
N ASN A 67 3.48 -13.47 4.55
CA ASN A 67 2.64 -12.89 3.51
C ASN A 67 2.93 -13.51 2.13
N ALA A 68 4.12 -14.07 1.92
CA ALA A 68 4.41 -14.87 0.72
C ALA A 68 3.57 -16.16 0.67
N GLN A 69 3.24 -16.76 1.83
CA GLN A 69 2.29 -17.89 1.89
C GLN A 69 0.88 -17.45 1.48
N ASP A 70 0.44 -16.28 1.92
CA ASP A 70 -0.86 -15.71 1.52
C ASP A 70 -0.89 -15.42 0.02
N ALA A 71 0.22 -14.92 -0.56
CA ALA A 71 0.34 -14.73 -2.01
C ALA A 71 0.24 -16.05 -2.79
N ILE A 72 0.80 -17.14 -2.26
CA ILE A 72 0.68 -18.48 -2.85
C ILE A 72 -0.77 -18.97 -2.79
N GLN A 73 -1.46 -18.76 -1.67
CA GLN A 73 -2.86 -19.13 -1.52
C GLN A 73 -3.74 -18.34 -2.49
N GLU A 74 -3.53 -17.04 -2.58
CA GLU A 74 -4.20 -16.17 -3.54
C GLU A 74 -4.01 -16.64 -4.98
N PHE A 75 -2.76 -16.92 -5.36
CA PHE A 75 -2.43 -17.42 -6.70
C PHE A 75 -3.11 -18.74 -7.05
N LYS A 76 -3.17 -19.67 -6.09
CA LYS A 76 -3.79 -21.00 -6.30
C LYS A 76 -5.32 -20.95 -6.31
N SER A 77 -5.92 -19.92 -5.71
CA SER A 77 -7.37 -19.78 -5.57
C SER A 77 -8.03 -19.07 -6.75
N HIS A 78 -7.23 -18.42 -7.61
CA HIS A 78 -7.73 -17.59 -8.73
C HIS A 78 -7.00 -17.94 -10.03
N PRO A 79 -7.58 -17.61 -11.20
CA PRO A 79 -7.07 -18.04 -12.51
C PRO A 79 -5.91 -17.21 -13.04
N TYR A 80 -4.98 -16.80 -12.18
CA TYR A 80 -3.78 -16.09 -12.61
C TYR A 80 -2.92 -16.94 -13.56
N GLN A 81 -2.40 -16.32 -14.60
CA GLN A 81 -1.49 -16.97 -15.55
C GLN A 81 -0.06 -17.05 -15.01
N ALA A 82 0.37 -16.04 -14.22
CA ALA A 82 1.68 -16.02 -13.61
C ALA A 82 1.74 -15.11 -12.36
N ILE A 83 2.73 -15.38 -11.51
CA ILE A 83 3.17 -14.46 -10.47
C ILE A 83 4.30 -13.61 -11.04
N VAL A 84 4.24 -12.31 -10.81
CA VAL A 84 5.32 -11.37 -11.07
C VAL A 84 5.85 -10.83 -9.75
N THR A 85 7.11 -11.06 -9.44
CA THR A 85 7.75 -10.45 -8.28
C THR A 85 8.49 -9.19 -8.68
N THR A 86 8.26 -8.08 -7.98
CA THR A 86 8.90 -6.79 -8.26
C THR A 86 9.74 -6.34 -7.07
N GLY A 87 10.77 -5.56 -7.31
CA GLY A 87 11.57 -5.00 -6.22
C GLY A 87 12.93 -4.49 -6.67
N THR A 88 13.41 -3.49 -5.94
CA THR A 88 14.70 -2.88 -6.17
C THR A 88 15.83 -3.71 -5.58
N ARG A 89 17.08 -3.26 -5.82
CA ARG A 89 18.30 -3.81 -5.23
C ARG A 89 18.16 -3.98 -3.70
N LEU A 90 18.70 -5.07 -3.16
CA LEU A 90 18.77 -5.29 -1.72
C LEU A 90 19.61 -4.17 -1.05
N PRO A 91 19.06 -3.45 -0.07
CA PRO A 91 19.78 -2.37 0.61
C PRO A 91 20.88 -2.87 1.53
N ARG A 92 20.76 -4.13 1.98
CA ARG A 92 21.70 -4.81 2.89
C ARG A 92 21.92 -6.23 2.39
N GLY A 93 23.14 -6.75 2.61
CA GLY A 93 23.52 -8.11 2.20
C GLY A 93 23.75 -8.28 0.69
N TYR A 94 23.67 -7.24 -0.12
CA TYR A 94 23.82 -7.30 -1.57
C TYR A 94 25.08 -8.03 -2.04
N TYR A 95 26.20 -7.84 -1.37
CA TYR A 95 27.48 -8.48 -1.77
C TYR A 95 27.57 -9.94 -1.30
N LEU A 96 26.82 -10.32 -0.28
CA LEU A 96 26.83 -11.65 0.33
C LEU A 96 25.75 -12.56 -0.24
N SER A 97 24.62 -12.00 -0.68
CA SER A 97 23.51 -12.74 -1.21
C SER A 97 23.75 -13.18 -2.65
N GLU A 98 23.29 -14.36 -3.00
CA GLU A 98 23.17 -14.82 -4.39
C GLU A 98 22.18 -13.93 -5.15
N TYR A 99 21.08 -13.54 -4.50
CA TYR A 99 20.04 -12.68 -5.06
C TYR A 99 20.41 -11.21 -4.89
N LYS A 100 20.26 -10.41 -5.93
CA LYS A 100 20.71 -9.01 -5.95
C LYS A 100 19.55 -8.01 -5.73
N SER A 101 18.31 -8.47 -5.84
CA SER A 101 17.11 -7.65 -5.68
C SER A 101 16.06 -8.36 -4.83
N PHE A 102 15.13 -7.56 -4.30
CA PHE A 102 13.95 -8.10 -3.64
C PHE A 102 13.09 -8.95 -4.60
N ALA A 103 13.03 -8.57 -5.88
CA ALA A 103 12.31 -9.36 -6.88
C ALA A 103 12.88 -10.78 -7.02
N GLU A 104 14.21 -10.90 -7.13
CA GLU A 104 14.87 -12.21 -7.25
C GLU A 104 14.76 -13.02 -5.98
N LEU A 105 14.94 -12.38 -4.82
CA LEU A 105 14.82 -13.04 -3.51
C LEU A 105 13.39 -13.58 -3.31
N SER A 106 12.36 -12.76 -3.54
CA SER A 106 10.97 -13.16 -3.42
C SER A 106 10.62 -14.29 -4.40
N ARG A 107 11.09 -14.20 -5.67
CA ARG A 107 10.93 -15.31 -6.62
C ARG A 107 11.51 -16.61 -6.08
N ALA A 108 12.73 -16.56 -5.55
CA ALA A 108 13.40 -17.74 -5.01
C ALA A 108 12.65 -18.31 -3.80
N SER A 109 12.14 -17.47 -2.90
CA SER A 109 11.32 -17.87 -1.76
C SER A 109 10.04 -18.57 -2.22
N LEU A 110 9.29 -17.99 -3.16
CA LEU A 110 8.06 -18.59 -3.69
C LEU A 110 8.30 -19.94 -4.39
N ILE A 111 9.40 -20.07 -5.14
CA ILE A 111 9.81 -21.36 -5.74
C ILE A 111 10.12 -22.38 -4.63
N LYS A 112 10.85 -21.98 -3.60
CA LYS A 112 11.17 -22.85 -2.47
C LYS A 112 9.93 -23.31 -1.71
N MET A 113 8.89 -22.46 -1.68
CA MET A 113 7.57 -22.74 -1.08
C MET A 113 6.65 -23.56 -2.02
N GLY A 114 7.10 -23.94 -3.21
CA GLY A 114 6.42 -24.92 -4.06
C GLY A 114 5.67 -24.36 -5.28
N ILE A 115 5.90 -23.10 -5.66
CA ILE A 115 5.40 -22.58 -6.94
C ILE A 115 6.36 -23.00 -8.07
N PRO A 116 5.85 -23.51 -9.21
CA PRO A 116 6.67 -23.88 -10.37
C PRO A 116 7.47 -22.65 -10.93
N LYS A 117 8.71 -22.91 -11.35
CA LYS A 117 9.63 -21.84 -11.82
C LYS A 117 9.11 -21.11 -13.05
N ASP A 118 8.38 -21.79 -13.90
CA ASP A 118 7.78 -21.29 -15.14
C ASP A 118 6.55 -20.41 -14.90
N GLN A 119 5.97 -20.46 -13.69
CA GLN A 119 4.85 -19.62 -13.28
C GLN A 119 5.28 -18.35 -12.54
N ILE A 120 6.59 -18.12 -12.33
CA ILE A 120 7.08 -16.93 -11.60
C ILE A 120 8.11 -16.17 -12.42
N ILE A 121 7.85 -14.88 -12.58
CA ILE A 121 8.71 -13.95 -13.29
C ILE A 121 9.25 -12.92 -12.29
N ALA A 122 10.58 -12.79 -12.19
CA ALA A 122 11.18 -11.71 -11.41
C ALA A 122 11.46 -10.50 -12.30
N ILE A 123 11.01 -9.33 -11.87
CA ILE A 123 11.27 -8.05 -12.55
C ILE A 123 12.05 -7.14 -11.60
N PRO A 124 13.39 -7.23 -11.60
CA PRO A 124 14.23 -6.34 -10.82
C PRO A 124 14.11 -4.90 -11.29
N ALA A 125 13.90 -3.97 -10.37
CA ALA A 125 13.92 -2.55 -10.67
C ALA A 125 15.31 -1.95 -10.42
N ALA A 126 15.65 -0.88 -11.14
CA ALA A 126 16.89 -0.15 -10.93
C ALA A 126 17.06 0.26 -9.47
N GLY A 127 18.21 -0.01 -8.89
CA GLY A 127 18.53 0.30 -7.51
C GLY A 127 18.77 1.79 -7.32
N VAL A 128 17.77 2.50 -6.77
CA VAL A 128 17.87 3.91 -6.35
C VAL A 128 17.47 4.04 -4.89
N PRO A 129 18.07 4.99 -4.15
CA PRO A 129 17.76 5.17 -2.73
C PRO A 129 16.32 5.62 -2.47
N ARG A 130 15.67 6.25 -3.46
CA ARG A 130 14.35 6.88 -3.34
C ARG A 130 13.35 6.25 -4.32
N ASP A 131 12.06 6.43 -4.05
CA ASP A 131 10.94 6.05 -4.93
C ASP A 131 10.93 4.57 -5.36
N ARG A 132 11.29 3.68 -4.44
CA ARG A 132 11.45 2.23 -4.71
C ARG A 132 10.20 1.60 -5.32
N SER A 133 9.00 1.86 -4.76
CA SER A 133 7.74 1.32 -5.30
C SER A 133 7.45 1.86 -6.70
N TYR A 134 7.68 3.16 -6.95
CA TYR A 134 7.53 3.73 -8.29
C TYR A 134 8.50 3.11 -9.31
N ARG A 135 9.77 2.90 -8.92
CA ARG A 135 10.75 2.23 -9.79
C ARG A 135 10.39 0.79 -10.10
N SER A 136 9.84 0.06 -9.12
CA SER A 136 9.30 -1.28 -9.35
C SER A 136 8.14 -1.24 -10.35
N ALA A 137 7.25 -0.26 -10.22
CA ALA A 137 6.14 -0.06 -11.15
C ALA A 137 6.61 0.30 -12.58
N VAL A 138 7.61 1.16 -12.71
CA VAL A 138 8.23 1.50 -14.02
C VAL A 138 8.87 0.27 -14.65
N ALA A 139 9.58 -0.56 -13.89
CA ALA A 139 10.16 -1.80 -14.39
C ALA A 139 9.09 -2.77 -14.90
N LEU A 140 7.98 -2.90 -14.18
CA LEU A 140 6.81 -3.68 -14.62
C LEU A 140 6.22 -3.12 -15.91
N SER A 141 6.02 -1.80 -15.99
CA SER A 141 5.51 -1.11 -17.18
C SER A 141 6.40 -1.37 -18.41
N GLN A 142 7.72 -1.27 -18.22
CA GLN A 142 8.67 -1.56 -19.29
C GLN A 142 8.60 -3.02 -19.73
N TRP A 143 8.51 -3.94 -18.78
CA TRP A 143 8.40 -5.37 -19.09
C TRP A 143 7.11 -5.68 -19.85
N ILE A 144 5.95 -5.12 -19.47
CA ILE A 144 4.68 -5.29 -20.20
C ILE A 144 4.82 -4.77 -21.65
N ARG A 145 5.46 -3.62 -21.87
CA ARG A 145 5.70 -3.09 -23.24
C ARG A 145 6.55 -4.00 -24.08
N LEU A 146 7.55 -4.64 -23.48
CA LEU A 146 8.46 -5.54 -24.19
C LEU A 146 7.78 -6.85 -24.61
N GLN A 147 6.67 -7.25 -23.97
CA GLN A 147 5.88 -8.40 -24.41
C GLN A 147 5.29 -8.17 -25.83
N GLY A 148 4.96 -6.91 -26.17
CA GLY A 148 4.53 -6.53 -27.51
C GLY A 148 3.22 -7.19 -27.99
N PRO A 149 2.66 -6.72 -29.11
CA PRO A 149 1.40 -7.27 -29.64
C PRO A 149 1.55 -8.67 -30.24
N ASN A 150 2.77 -9.11 -30.53
CA ASN A 150 3.08 -10.43 -31.12
C ASN A 150 3.50 -11.45 -30.05
N SER A 151 3.44 -11.12 -28.77
CA SER A 151 3.70 -12.07 -27.69
C SER A 151 2.63 -13.17 -27.71
N PRO A 152 3.02 -14.43 -27.46
CA PRO A 152 2.06 -15.54 -27.34
C PRO A 152 1.10 -15.36 -26.14
N VAL A 153 1.47 -14.49 -25.22
CA VAL A 153 0.65 -14.18 -24.03
C VAL A 153 0.49 -12.67 -23.91
N VAL A 154 -0.75 -12.22 -23.85
CA VAL A 154 -1.11 -10.80 -23.67
C VAL A 154 -1.75 -10.64 -22.30
N TYR A 155 -1.10 -9.91 -21.41
CA TYR A 155 -1.64 -9.56 -20.10
C TYR A 155 -2.42 -8.26 -20.19
N ARG A 156 -3.65 -8.24 -19.67
CA ARG A 156 -4.55 -7.07 -19.68
C ARG A 156 -4.84 -6.55 -18.28
N SER A 157 -4.70 -7.40 -17.27
CA SER A 157 -5.05 -7.09 -15.90
C SER A 157 -4.07 -7.71 -14.91
N ALA A 158 -3.94 -7.07 -13.75
CA ALA A 158 -3.14 -7.59 -12.65
C ALA A 158 -3.73 -7.20 -11.29
N ASN A 159 -3.46 -7.99 -10.28
CA ASN A 159 -3.66 -7.62 -8.88
C ASN A 159 -2.30 -7.38 -8.22
N LEU A 160 -2.13 -6.18 -7.69
CA LEU A 160 -0.96 -5.85 -6.87
C LEU A 160 -1.16 -6.39 -5.45
N PHE A 161 -0.27 -7.27 -5.03
CA PHE A 161 -0.25 -7.85 -3.69
C PHE A 161 0.77 -7.09 -2.83
N SER A 162 0.27 -6.40 -1.82
CA SER A 162 1.05 -5.50 -0.98
C SER A 162 0.67 -5.66 0.50
N GLU A 163 1.56 -5.24 1.40
CA GLU A 163 1.36 -5.41 2.84
C GLU A 163 0.65 -4.20 3.46
N SER A 164 -0.49 -4.46 4.07
CA SER A 164 -1.20 -3.58 5.00
C SER A 164 -1.37 -2.15 4.48
N VAL A 165 -1.09 -1.14 5.29
CA VAL A 165 -1.28 0.29 4.97
C VAL A 165 -0.42 0.79 3.79
N HIS A 166 0.55 0.01 3.32
CA HIS A 166 1.34 0.36 2.15
C HIS A 166 0.56 0.21 0.82
N ALA A 167 -0.47 -0.62 0.81
CA ALA A 167 -1.18 -1.06 -0.39
C ALA A 167 -1.74 0.12 -1.22
N ARG A 168 -2.41 1.10 -0.61
CA ARG A 168 -2.99 2.24 -1.34
C ARG A 168 -1.94 3.08 -2.05
N ARG A 169 -0.83 3.40 -1.39
CA ARG A 169 0.23 4.21 -1.99
C ARG A 169 0.94 3.47 -3.10
N SER A 170 1.29 2.19 -2.90
CA SER A 170 1.84 1.35 -3.95
C SER A 170 0.91 1.26 -5.16
N TRP A 171 -0.36 0.95 -4.94
CA TRP A 171 -1.35 0.87 -6.01
C TRP A 171 -1.43 2.16 -6.84
N MET A 172 -1.45 3.33 -6.20
CA MET A 172 -1.44 4.62 -6.90
C MET A 172 -0.19 4.81 -7.77
N LEU A 173 0.98 4.46 -7.22
CA LEU A 173 2.26 4.59 -7.95
C LEU A 173 2.33 3.61 -9.14
N PHE A 174 1.84 2.38 -8.94
CA PHE A 174 1.76 1.39 -10.01
C PHE A 174 0.76 1.81 -11.10
N LYS A 175 -0.44 2.26 -10.73
CA LYS A 175 -1.40 2.79 -11.71
C LYS A 175 -0.83 3.93 -12.53
N ARG A 176 -0.10 4.84 -11.89
CA ARG A 176 0.55 5.95 -12.59
C ARG A 176 1.60 5.48 -13.59
N ALA A 177 2.46 4.53 -13.22
CA ALA A 177 3.51 4.02 -14.08
C ALA A 177 3.00 3.15 -15.23
N LEU A 178 1.92 2.39 -15.00
CA LEU A 178 1.30 1.51 -15.98
C LEU A 178 0.38 2.27 -16.94
N GLY A 179 -0.26 3.36 -16.49
CA GLY A 179 -1.24 4.10 -17.29
C GLY A 179 -2.39 3.21 -17.75
N SER A 180 -2.65 3.19 -19.05
CA SER A 180 -3.68 2.34 -19.68
C SER A 180 -3.14 1.00 -20.22
N GLN A 181 -1.91 0.64 -19.91
CA GLN A 181 -1.31 -0.60 -20.41
C GLN A 181 -1.88 -1.86 -19.73
N LEU A 182 -2.31 -1.71 -18.49
CA LEU A 182 -2.75 -2.82 -17.65
C LEU A 182 -3.80 -2.32 -16.66
N ASP A 183 -4.93 -2.98 -16.57
CA ASP A 183 -5.91 -2.75 -15.51
C ASP A 183 -5.33 -3.30 -14.20
N LEU A 184 -5.36 -2.49 -13.13
CA LEU A 184 -4.70 -2.83 -11.89
C LEU A 184 -5.66 -2.80 -10.70
N GLY A 185 -5.91 -4.00 -10.12
CA GLY A 185 -6.49 -4.18 -8.80
C GLY A 185 -5.41 -4.14 -7.70
N VAL A 186 -5.84 -4.25 -6.46
CA VAL A 186 -4.95 -4.30 -5.29
C VAL A 186 -5.49 -5.22 -4.21
N ILE A 187 -4.59 -5.97 -3.58
CA ILE A 187 -4.87 -6.84 -2.45
C ILE A 187 -3.92 -6.42 -1.32
N SER A 188 -4.51 -5.96 -0.23
CA SER A 188 -3.79 -5.65 1.00
C SER A 188 -3.84 -6.86 1.92
N VAL A 189 -2.68 -7.40 2.30
CA VAL A 189 -2.60 -8.46 3.31
C VAL A 189 -2.22 -7.88 4.66
N PRO A 190 -2.72 -8.42 5.77
CA PRO A 190 -2.38 -7.93 7.10
C PRO A 190 -0.87 -7.96 7.36
N SER A 191 -0.36 -6.99 8.09
CA SER A 191 0.99 -7.06 8.64
C SER A 191 1.04 -8.04 9.81
N THR A 192 2.13 -8.78 9.93
CA THR A 192 2.38 -9.63 11.11
C THR A 192 3.03 -8.87 12.27
N ASP A 193 3.45 -7.63 12.03
CA ASP A 193 4.21 -6.81 12.98
C ASP A 193 3.33 -6.08 13.99
N TYR A 194 2.03 -5.93 13.71
CA TYR A 194 1.07 -5.24 14.58
C TYR A 194 -0.39 -5.64 14.30
N ASP A 195 -1.25 -5.38 15.28
CA ASP A 195 -2.70 -5.57 15.18
C ASP A 195 -3.33 -4.36 14.45
N ALA A 196 -3.97 -4.62 13.31
CA ALA A 196 -4.61 -3.61 12.47
C ALA A 196 -5.73 -2.84 13.20
N ASP A 197 -6.49 -3.52 14.08
CA ASP A 197 -7.62 -2.93 14.81
C ASP A 197 -7.18 -2.06 15.98
N ARG A 198 -5.92 -2.19 16.41
CA ARG A 198 -5.32 -1.44 17.51
C ARG A 198 -3.95 -0.87 17.14
N TRP A 199 -3.74 -0.56 15.87
CA TRP A 199 -2.48 -0.08 15.32
C TRP A 199 -1.87 1.10 16.10
N TRP A 200 -2.69 1.98 16.66
CA TRP A 200 -2.26 3.17 17.42
C TRP A 200 -1.67 2.85 18.79
N THR A 201 -1.91 1.65 19.33
CA THR A 201 -1.38 1.21 20.63
C THR A 201 -0.02 0.54 20.52
N GLN A 202 0.45 0.27 19.30
CA GLN A 202 1.69 -0.45 19.03
C GLN A 202 2.63 0.44 18.23
N SER A 203 3.90 0.52 18.66
CA SER A 203 4.88 1.43 18.05
C SER A 203 5.07 1.17 16.56
N GLU A 204 5.04 -0.08 16.13
CA GLU A 204 5.22 -0.43 14.71
C GLU A 204 3.99 -0.02 13.88
N GLY A 205 2.80 -0.32 14.34
CA GLY A 205 1.57 0.12 13.67
C GLY A 205 1.48 1.64 13.57
N PHE A 206 1.79 2.35 14.67
CA PHE A 206 1.79 3.81 14.68
C PHE A 206 2.78 4.40 13.66
N LYS A 207 4.01 3.90 13.64
CA LYS A 207 5.03 4.33 12.66
C LYS A 207 4.58 4.07 11.23
N ARG A 208 4.08 2.86 10.95
CA ARG A 208 3.66 2.47 9.61
C ARG A 208 2.53 3.37 9.10
N VAL A 209 1.46 3.55 9.88
CA VAL A 209 0.33 4.40 9.49
C VAL A 209 0.77 5.86 9.31
N LEU A 210 1.60 6.38 10.22
CA LEU A 210 2.10 7.75 10.14
C LEU A 210 2.96 7.96 8.88
N PHE A 211 3.93 7.08 8.61
CA PHE A 211 4.79 7.20 7.44
C PHE A 211 4.05 7.01 6.13
N GLU A 212 3.05 6.11 6.07
CA GLU A 212 2.22 5.97 4.89
C GLU A 212 1.31 7.17 4.68
N THR A 213 0.80 7.79 5.75
CA THR A 213 0.05 9.04 5.65
C THR A 213 0.91 10.15 5.03
N ILE A 214 2.12 10.35 5.57
CA ILE A 214 3.06 11.35 5.06
C ILE A 214 3.46 11.04 3.62
N GLY A 215 3.80 9.78 3.32
CA GLY A 215 4.18 9.35 1.98
C GLY A 215 3.05 9.50 0.96
N TRP A 216 1.81 9.22 1.35
CA TRP A 216 0.63 9.41 0.50
C TRP A 216 0.37 10.89 0.20
N VAL A 217 0.41 11.76 1.22
CA VAL A 217 0.28 13.21 1.04
C VAL A 217 1.39 13.73 0.12
N TYR A 218 2.63 13.29 0.33
CA TYR A 218 3.76 13.66 -0.53
C TYR A 218 3.51 13.29 -2.00
N VAL A 219 3.04 12.08 -2.27
CA VAL A 219 2.73 11.63 -3.64
C VAL A 219 1.60 12.45 -4.25
N GLN A 220 0.59 12.87 -3.46
CA GLN A 220 -0.50 13.69 -3.96
C GLN A 220 -0.07 15.12 -4.31
N VAL A 221 0.83 15.69 -3.50
CA VAL A 221 1.21 17.10 -3.62
C VAL A 221 2.39 17.33 -4.57
N PHE A 222 3.43 16.49 -4.47
CA PHE A 222 4.71 16.74 -5.12
C PHE A 222 4.98 15.83 -6.33
N ASN A 223 4.32 14.70 -6.42
CA ASN A 223 4.59 13.74 -7.50
C ASN A 223 3.64 13.93 -8.69
N GLN A 224 3.33 15.21 -9.03
CA GLN A 224 2.51 15.55 -10.19
C GLN A 224 3.33 15.68 -11.50
N VAL A 225 4.65 15.49 -11.46
CA VAL A 225 5.51 15.79 -12.60
C VAL A 225 6.53 14.68 -12.84
N GLU A 226 6.52 14.23 -13.99
CA GLU A 226 7.47 13.74 -15.03
C GLU A 226 7.04 12.43 -15.66
#